data_ce47030879665535c9646188ed4d6a31
#
_entry.id   ce47030879665535c9646188ed4d6a31
#
_cell.length_a   1.000
_cell.length_b   1.000
_cell.length_c   1.000
_cell.angle_alpha   90.00
_cell.angle_beta   90.00
_cell.angle_gamma   90.00
#
_symmetry.space_group_name_H-M   'P 1'
#
loop_
_entity.id
_entity.type
_entity.pdbx_description
1 polymer ?
#
loop_
_entity_poly.entity_id
_entity_poly.type
_entity_poly.pdbx_seq_one_letter_code
_entity_poly.pdbx_strand_id
1 'polypeptide(L)'
;MIAPLVTVINEPQRGGSQAFLSDLARGLTRRGHDVHVYAASGSDIPGAEVIDTGIDPETLAVTLYRASGPAPPDPGPAEAAFAGVYATARETRYDVVHNHAFDAPAITLATGLGAPVVHTLHLPPDATIAAALYQAGQDGEPPAVATVSASQARAWRQVTHVDAVLPPLVPTASIAWSRSPGAGAVFGGRLSPEKGAAEAIDIARAAGVPIDVYGDVYDPDYARAQIGPRRDLPGVTVHPGVPRASLWTAMARAAVVLYPVGWDEPFGMAAAEAQACGTPVVAFRRGALDEVIAHGRTGFLVPPGDLPAAADAVAAASEISRPACRDHAEAHLDLEQTLAAHERLYQRMTG
;
A
#
# COMPACT_ATOMS: atom_id res chain seq x y z
N MET A 1 2.82 -15.05 8.80
CA MET A 1 2.03 -13.96 8.20
C MET A 1 1.04 -14.53 7.22
N ILE A 2 -0.18 -13.99 7.14
CA ILE A 2 -1.19 -14.39 6.15
C ILE A 2 -1.32 -13.25 5.15
N ALA A 3 -0.97 -13.50 3.90
CA ALA A 3 -1.04 -12.52 2.83
C ALA A 3 -2.45 -12.43 2.22
N PRO A 4 -2.79 -11.33 1.52
CA PRO A 4 -3.93 -11.32 0.62
C PRO A 4 -3.76 -12.39 -0.47
N LEU A 5 -4.71 -13.32 -0.58
CA LEU A 5 -4.62 -14.45 -1.52
C LEU A 5 -5.10 -14.11 -2.95
N VAL A 6 -5.59 -12.92 -3.14
CA VAL A 6 -6.16 -12.40 -4.41
C VAL A 6 -5.11 -11.85 -5.37
N THR A 7 -3.84 -11.81 -4.95
CA THR A 7 -2.71 -11.42 -5.79
C THR A 7 -1.46 -12.16 -5.36
N VAL A 8 -0.58 -12.43 -6.30
CA VAL A 8 0.79 -12.89 -5.99
C VAL A 8 1.62 -11.76 -5.39
N ILE A 9 2.59 -12.13 -4.55
CA ILE A 9 3.62 -11.22 -4.05
C ILE A 9 4.89 -11.49 -4.83
N ASN A 10 5.13 -10.71 -5.85
CA ASN A 10 6.34 -10.77 -6.69
C ASN A 10 6.55 -9.42 -7.39
N GLU A 11 7.71 -9.20 -7.97
CA GLU A 11 7.99 -8.03 -8.80
C GLU A 11 7.50 -8.22 -10.25
N PRO A 12 6.88 -7.20 -10.87
CA PRO A 12 6.52 -5.92 -10.28
C PRO A 12 5.35 -6.01 -9.29
N GLN A 13 5.47 -5.32 -8.15
CA GLN A 13 4.42 -5.34 -7.13
C GLN A 13 3.15 -4.61 -7.61
N ARG A 14 2.00 -5.27 -7.50
CA ARG A 14 0.72 -4.72 -7.96
C ARG A 14 0.10 -3.68 -7.03
N GLY A 15 0.56 -3.61 -5.77
CA GLY A 15 0.02 -2.68 -4.80
C GLY A 15 0.91 -2.47 -3.58
N GLY A 16 0.63 -1.41 -2.83
CA GLY A 16 1.42 -1.04 -1.65
C GLY A 16 1.39 -2.10 -0.55
N SER A 17 0.28 -2.80 -0.34
CA SER A 17 0.18 -3.85 0.69
C SER A 17 1.09 -5.04 0.40
N GLN A 18 1.21 -5.48 -0.87
CA GLN A 18 2.12 -6.56 -1.26
C GLN A 18 3.59 -6.13 -1.11
N ALA A 19 3.90 -4.92 -1.57
CA ALA A 19 5.23 -4.34 -1.42
C ALA A 19 5.64 -4.23 0.05
N PHE A 20 4.74 -3.72 0.89
CA PHE A 20 4.97 -3.62 2.32
C PHE A 20 5.14 -4.99 2.99
N LEU A 21 4.27 -5.96 2.69
CA LEU A 21 4.38 -7.31 3.28
C LEU A 21 5.70 -7.99 2.92
N SER A 22 6.16 -7.82 1.67
CA SER A 22 7.49 -8.28 1.25
C SER A 22 8.61 -7.61 2.05
N ASP A 23 8.57 -6.29 2.21
CA ASP A 23 9.58 -5.55 2.99
C ASP A 23 9.53 -5.92 4.47
N LEU A 24 8.34 -6.09 5.05
CA LEU A 24 8.13 -6.49 6.44
C LEU A 24 8.69 -7.90 6.70
N ALA A 25 8.33 -8.88 5.87
CA ALA A 25 8.80 -10.26 6.02
C ALA A 25 10.33 -10.33 5.96
N ARG A 26 10.93 -9.73 4.93
CA ARG A 26 12.39 -9.65 4.78
C ARG A 26 13.06 -8.92 5.93
N GLY A 27 12.45 -7.83 6.40
CA GLY A 27 12.96 -7.04 7.50
C GLY A 27 13.01 -7.82 8.80
N LEU A 28 11.93 -8.49 9.15
CA LEU A 28 11.85 -9.32 10.36
C LEU A 28 12.78 -10.54 10.28
N THR A 29 12.90 -11.19 9.11
CA THR A 29 13.86 -12.29 8.92
C THR A 29 15.29 -11.80 9.14
N ARG A 30 15.68 -10.64 8.60
CA ARG A 30 17.01 -10.05 8.86
C ARG A 30 17.27 -9.74 10.34
N ARG A 31 16.21 -9.50 11.11
CA ARG A 31 16.29 -9.25 12.56
C ARG A 31 16.31 -10.54 13.40
N GLY A 32 16.28 -11.70 12.73
CA GLY A 32 16.43 -13.02 13.37
C GLY A 32 15.11 -13.69 13.74
N HIS A 33 13.98 -13.19 13.23
CA HIS A 33 12.68 -13.87 13.35
C HIS A 33 12.58 -14.98 12.30
N ASP A 34 11.93 -16.08 12.68
CA ASP A 34 11.52 -17.13 11.77
C ASP A 34 10.15 -16.74 11.18
N VAL A 35 10.14 -16.34 9.89
CA VAL A 35 8.99 -15.71 9.26
C VAL A 35 8.46 -16.58 8.13
N HIS A 36 7.29 -17.16 8.34
CA HIS A 36 6.53 -17.85 7.29
C HIS A 36 5.45 -16.94 6.72
N VAL A 37 5.37 -16.85 5.39
CA VAL A 37 4.36 -16.07 4.69
C VAL A 37 3.46 -17.01 3.88
N TYR A 38 2.23 -17.22 4.34
CA TYR A 38 1.21 -17.94 3.57
C TYR A 38 0.70 -17.01 2.47
N ALA A 39 0.93 -17.38 1.23
CA ALA A 39 0.61 -16.54 0.08
C ALA A 39 0.06 -17.36 -1.09
N ALA A 40 -0.58 -16.68 -2.04
CA ALA A 40 -1.09 -17.29 -3.27
C ALA A 40 0.03 -17.92 -4.09
N SER A 41 -0.32 -18.97 -4.87
CA SER A 41 0.63 -19.68 -5.74
C SER A 41 1.34 -18.72 -6.70
N GLY A 42 2.65 -18.93 -6.85
CA GLY A 42 3.52 -18.06 -7.66
C GLY A 42 4.07 -16.84 -6.91
N SER A 43 3.79 -16.71 -5.61
CA SER A 43 4.42 -15.69 -4.77
C SER A 43 5.88 -16.04 -4.48
N ASP A 44 6.74 -15.00 -4.49
CA ASP A 44 8.16 -15.09 -4.14
C ASP A 44 8.58 -13.85 -3.35
N ILE A 45 9.18 -14.08 -2.20
CA ILE A 45 9.72 -13.01 -1.32
C ILE A 45 11.18 -13.35 -1.03
N PRO A 46 12.13 -12.85 -1.81
CA PRO A 46 13.54 -13.15 -1.60
C PRO A 46 13.99 -12.86 -0.17
N GLY A 47 14.51 -13.88 0.53
CA GLY A 47 14.98 -13.77 1.92
C GLY A 47 13.91 -13.92 3.00
N ALA A 48 12.72 -14.45 2.65
CA ALA A 48 11.71 -14.93 3.59
C ALA A 48 11.14 -16.27 3.11
N GLU A 49 10.62 -17.09 4.02
CA GLU A 49 9.99 -18.35 3.68
C GLU A 49 8.54 -18.14 3.24
N VAL A 50 8.21 -18.51 2.00
CA VAL A 50 6.86 -18.46 1.46
C VAL A 50 6.25 -19.86 1.48
N ILE A 51 5.13 -20.00 2.19
CA ILE A 51 4.30 -21.20 2.18
C ILE A 51 3.27 -21.05 1.07
N ASP A 52 3.46 -21.78 -0.01
CA ASP A 52 2.50 -21.80 -1.13
C ASP A 52 1.17 -22.43 -0.67
N THR A 53 0.11 -21.67 -0.77
CA THR A 53 -1.23 -22.10 -0.34
C THR A 53 -1.93 -22.96 -1.38
N GLY A 54 -1.38 -23.13 -2.59
CA GLY A 54 -2.04 -23.79 -3.71
C GLY A 54 -3.20 -22.98 -4.32
N ILE A 55 -3.41 -21.74 -3.88
CA ILE A 55 -4.51 -20.88 -4.33
C ILE A 55 -4.07 -20.05 -5.54
N ASP A 56 -4.79 -20.23 -6.65
CA ASP A 56 -4.68 -19.34 -7.80
C ASP A 56 -5.44 -18.03 -7.51
N PRO A 57 -4.76 -16.88 -7.53
CA PRO A 57 -5.40 -15.58 -7.27
C PRO A 57 -6.60 -15.27 -8.16
N GLU A 58 -6.60 -15.73 -9.41
CA GLU A 58 -7.69 -15.47 -10.35
C GLU A 58 -9.01 -16.12 -9.90
N THR A 59 -8.94 -17.25 -9.19
CA THR A 59 -10.13 -17.92 -8.64
C THR A 59 -10.79 -17.11 -7.53
N LEU A 60 -10.03 -16.27 -6.84
CA LEU A 60 -10.52 -15.40 -5.77
C LEU A 60 -10.81 -13.97 -6.25
N ALA A 61 -10.42 -13.60 -7.46
CA ALA A 61 -10.60 -12.25 -7.98
C ALA A 61 -12.08 -11.81 -8.02
N VAL A 62 -13.00 -12.78 -8.14
CA VAL A 62 -14.45 -12.54 -8.10
C VAL A 62 -14.99 -12.29 -6.69
N THR A 63 -14.25 -12.69 -5.64
CA THR A 63 -14.64 -12.51 -4.23
C THR A 63 -14.14 -11.20 -3.63
N LEU A 64 -13.31 -10.49 -4.36
CA LEU A 64 -12.66 -9.26 -3.90
C LEU A 64 -13.63 -8.10 -3.76
N TYR A 65 -13.42 -7.36 -2.67
CA TYR A 65 -13.85 -5.98 -2.56
C TYR A 65 -13.38 -5.18 -3.78
N ARG A 66 -14.32 -4.72 -4.59
CA ARG A 66 -14.10 -3.68 -5.59
C ARG A 66 -14.68 -2.41 -5.03
N ALA A 67 -13.88 -1.35 -4.96
CA ALA A 67 -14.30 -0.03 -4.50
C ALA A 67 -15.50 0.54 -5.29
N SER A 68 -15.86 -0.07 -6.43
CA SER A 68 -16.94 0.34 -7.33
C SER A 68 -17.60 -0.85 -8.03
N GLY A 69 -18.25 -1.74 -7.29
CA GLY A 69 -18.94 -2.87 -7.91
C GLY A 69 -19.95 -3.54 -6.97
N PRO A 70 -20.87 -4.37 -7.50
CA PRO A 70 -21.76 -5.15 -6.65
C PRO A 70 -20.92 -6.07 -5.73
N ALA A 71 -21.47 -6.35 -4.54
CA ALA A 71 -20.89 -7.32 -3.62
C ALA A 71 -20.59 -8.64 -4.35
N PRO A 72 -19.49 -9.32 -4.02
CA PRO A 72 -19.18 -10.60 -4.63
C PRO A 72 -20.34 -11.57 -4.43
N PRO A 73 -20.73 -12.32 -5.46
CA PRO A 73 -21.92 -13.15 -5.42
C PRO A 73 -21.80 -14.36 -4.49
N ASP A 74 -20.56 -14.78 -4.12
CA ASP A 74 -20.32 -15.96 -3.29
C ASP A 74 -18.98 -15.83 -2.51
N PRO A 75 -19.01 -15.79 -1.16
CA PRO A 75 -17.80 -15.81 -0.33
C PRO A 75 -17.17 -17.22 -0.21
N GLY A 76 -17.82 -18.28 -0.68
CA GLY A 76 -17.42 -19.67 -0.48
C GLY A 76 -15.98 -19.97 -0.93
N PRO A 77 -15.51 -19.52 -2.10
CA PRO A 77 -14.11 -19.74 -2.52
C PRO A 77 -13.09 -19.12 -1.57
N ALA A 78 -13.32 -17.92 -1.07
CA ALA A 78 -12.45 -17.27 -0.08
C ALA A 78 -12.51 -18.02 1.26
N GLU A 79 -13.69 -18.43 1.70
CA GLU A 79 -13.87 -19.20 2.93
C GLU A 79 -13.11 -20.53 2.87
N ALA A 80 -13.23 -21.29 1.78
CA ALA A 80 -12.49 -22.53 1.57
C ALA A 80 -10.96 -22.31 1.55
N ALA A 81 -10.51 -21.25 0.88
CA ALA A 81 -9.09 -20.89 0.81
C ALA A 81 -8.50 -20.60 2.19
N PHE A 82 -9.14 -19.71 2.96
CA PHE A 82 -8.65 -19.37 4.30
C PHE A 82 -8.81 -20.50 5.32
N ALA A 83 -9.84 -21.36 5.17
CA ALA A 83 -9.94 -22.57 5.98
C ALA A 83 -8.74 -23.51 5.77
N GLY A 84 -8.30 -23.69 4.52
CA GLY A 84 -7.10 -24.46 4.18
C GLY A 84 -5.83 -23.82 4.76
N VAL A 85 -5.64 -22.52 4.59
CA VAL A 85 -4.49 -21.76 5.15
C VAL A 85 -4.40 -21.95 6.67
N TYR A 86 -5.51 -21.76 7.38
CA TYR A 86 -5.51 -21.88 8.83
C TYR A 86 -5.43 -23.34 9.31
N ALA A 87 -5.90 -24.31 8.54
CA ALA A 87 -5.65 -25.72 8.83
C ALA A 87 -4.14 -26.01 8.82
N THR A 88 -3.43 -25.60 7.77
CA THR A 88 -1.97 -25.77 7.68
C THR A 88 -1.25 -24.95 8.77
N ALA A 89 -1.67 -23.72 9.05
CA ALA A 89 -1.06 -22.89 10.08
C ALA A 89 -1.18 -23.51 11.50
N ARG A 90 -2.22 -24.29 11.77
CA ARG A 90 -2.39 -25.00 13.06
C ARG A 90 -1.39 -26.14 13.26
N GLU A 91 -0.82 -26.67 12.19
CA GLU A 91 0.21 -27.73 12.26
C GLU A 91 1.57 -27.21 12.75
N THR A 92 1.78 -25.88 12.67
CA THR A 92 3.00 -25.21 13.10
C THR A 92 2.72 -24.38 14.35
N ARG A 93 3.59 -24.48 15.35
CA ARG A 93 3.50 -23.64 16.54
C ARG A 93 4.12 -22.27 16.23
N TYR A 94 3.30 -21.24 16.15
CA TYR A 94 3.72 -19.85 16.03
C TYR A 94 3.60 -19.11 17.35
N ASP A 95 4.48 -18.13 17.57
CA ASP A 95 4.36 -17.19 18.69
C ASP A 95 3.27 -16.14 18.41
N VAL A 96 3.15 -15.70 17.14
CA VAL A 96 2.14 -14.73 16.69
C VAL A 96 1.70 -15.07 15.26
N VAL A 97 0.42 -14.93 14.96
CA VAL A 97 -0.11 -14.93 13.60
C VAL A 97 -0.54 -13.52 13.21
N HIS A 98 0.05 -12.98 12.14
CA HIS A 98 -0.29 -11.66 11.64
C HIS A 98 -1.02 -11.75 10.30
N ASN A 99 -2.29 -11.36 10.28
CA ASN A 99 -3.12 -11.34 9.09
C ASN A 99 -3.08 -9.97 8.40
N HIS A 100 -2.76 -9.98 7.11
CA HIS A 100 -2.77 -8.81 6.22
C HIS A 100 -3.81 -8.94 5.10
N ALA A 101 -4.57 -10.05 5.06
CA ALA A 101 -5.60 -10.25 4.06
C ALA A 101 -6.81 -9.34 4.29
N PHE A 102 -7.54 -9.07 3.22
CA PHE A 102 -8.66 -8.10 3.20
C PHE A 102 -10.02 -8.77 3.29
N ASP A 103 -10.06 -10.10 3.32
CA ASP A 103 -11.29 -10.88 3.23
C ASP A 103 -11.84 -11.20 4.61
N ALA A 104 -13.16 -11.15 4.78
CA ALA A 104 -13.82 -11.47 6.04
C ALA A 104 -13.48 -12.88 6.58
N PRO A 105 -13.40 -13.95 5.73
CA PRO A 105 -12.99 -15.28 6.21
C PRO A 105 -11.58 -15.31 6.80
N ALA A 106 -10.67 -14.42 6.37
CA ALA A 106 -9.34 -14.29 6.97
C ALA A 106 -9.40 -13.82 8.44
N ILE A 107 -10.48 -13.21 8.85
CA ILE A 107 -10.72 -12.74 10.23
C ILE A 107 -11.49 -13.81 11.01
N THR A 108 -12.63 -14.24 10.49
CA THR A 108 -13.53 -15.13 11.22
C THR A 108 -12.95 -16.54 11.44
N LEU A 109 -12.13 -17.03 10.51
CA LEU A 109 -11.51 -18.37 10.60
C LEU A 109 -10.16 -18.36 11.35
N ALA A 110 -9.65 -17.20 11.73
CA ALA A 110 -8.40 -17.08 12.48
C ALA A 110 -8.54 -17.47 13.97
N THR A 111 -9.75 -17.73 14.45
CA THR A 111 -10.01 -18.16 15.83
C THR A 111 -9.45 -19.56 16.12
N GLY A 112 -9.01 -19.79 17.35
CA GLY A 112 -8.55 -21.10 17.79
C GLY A 112 -7.21 -21.58 17.20
N LEU A 113 -6.34 -20.65 16.79
CA LEU A 113 -5.00 -20.99 16.27
C LEU A 113 -3.99 -21.37 17.36
N GLY A 114 -4.31 -21.19 18.64
CA GLY A 114 -3.37 -21.45 19.72
C GLY A 114 -2.24 -20.44 19.84
N ALA A 115 -2.26 -19.38 19.04
CA ALA A 115 -1.35 -18.24 19.07
C ALA A 115 -2.16 -16.94 18.99
N PRO A 116 -1.66 -15.84 19.57
CA PRO A 116 -2.26 -14.52 19.41
C PRO A 116 -2.35 -14.12 17.94
N VAL A 117 -3.48 -13.53 17.55
CA VAL A 117 -3.70 -13.05 16.17
C VAL A 117 -3.82 -11.55 16.14
N VAL A 118 -3.13 -10.90 15.20
CA VAL A 118 -3.32 -9.49 14.89
C VAL A 118 -3.76 -9.34 13.43
N HIS A 119 -4.74 -8.47 13.19
CA HIS A 119 -5.20 -8.12 11.85
C HIS A 119 -4.79 -6.69 11.52
N THR A 120 -3.97 -6.50 10.48
CA THR A 120 -3.69 -5.17 9.94
C THR A 120 -4.70 -4.81 8.85
N LEU A 121 -5.46 -3.76 9.09
CA LEU A 121 -6.48 -3.24 8.20
C LEU A 121 -5.83 -2.25 7.21
N HIS A 122 -5.67 -2.68 5.95
CA HIS A 122 -5.02 -1.90 4.91
C HIS A 122 -5.97 -0.99 4.13
N LEU A 123 -7.27 -1.19 4.27
CA LEU A 123 -8.32 -0.47 3.53
C LEU A 123 -9.18 0.37 4.47
N PRO A 124 -9.91 1.37 3.95
CA PRO A 124 -10.93 2.09 4.72
C PRO A 124 -11.99 1.15 5.32
N PRO A 125 -12.74 1.59 6.35
CA PRO A 125 -13.80 0.80 6.94
C PRO A 125 -14.80 0.28 5.91
N ASP A 126 -15.04 -1.03 5.98
CA ASP A 126 -16.02 -1.77 5.19
C ASP A 126 -16.96 -2.53 6.12
N ALA A 127 -18.24 -2.58 5.79
CA ALA A 127 -19.25 -3.19 6.63
C ALA A 127 -19.04 -4.70 6.83
N THR A 128 -18.52 -5.41 5.82
CA THR A 128 -18.26 -6.84 5.86
C THR A 128 -17.11 -7.15 6.81
N ILE A 129 -16.04 -6.37 6.74
CA ILE A 129 -14.87 -6.51 7.62
C ILE A 129 -15.24 -6.11 9.06
N ALA A 130 -16.01 -5.05 9.24
CA ALA A 130 -16.50 -4.66 10.56
C ALA A 130 -17.36 -5.76 11.21
N ALA A 131 -18.25 -6.39 10.44
CA ALA A 131 -19.07 -7.51 10.92
C ALA A 131 -18.19 -8.73 11.26
N ALA A 132 -17.17 -9.05 10.45
CA ALA A 132 -16.25 -10.15 10.72
C ALA A 132 -15.44 -9.94 12.01
N LEU A 133 -14.95 -8.72 12.26
CA LEU A 133 -14.26 -8.36 13.51
C LEU A 133 -15.19 -8.46 14.72
N TYR A 134 -16.43 -7.98 14.60
CA TYR A 134 -17.42 -8.10 15.65
C TYR A 134 -17.72 -9.57 15.98
N GLN A 135 -17.95 -10.41 14.96
CA GLN A 135 -18.21 -11.83 15.12
C GLN A 135 -17.03 -12.54 15.79
N ALA A 136 -15.80 -12.31 15.33
CA ALA A 136 -14.61 -12.91 15.91
C ALA A 136 -14.45 -12.57 17.42
N GLY A 137 -14.88 -11.38 17.82
CA GLY A 137 -14.90 -10.95 19.23
C GLY A 137 -16.00 -11.63 20.07
N GLN A 138 -17.06 -12.16 19.45
CA GLN A 138 -18.11 -12.92 20.17
C GLN A 138 -17.69 -14.38 20.40
N ASP A 139 -16.86 -14.94 19.52
CA ASP A 139 -16.45 -16.34 19.54
C ASP A 139 -15.26 -16.60 20.50
N GLY A 140 -14.71 -15.56 21.14
CA GLY A 140 -13.58 -15.68 22.05
C GLY A 140 -12.98 -14.34 22.47
N GLU A 141 -11.66 -14.31 22.69
CA GLU A 141 -10.93 -13.06 22.91
C GLU A 141 -10.92 -12.22 21.63
N PRO A 142 -11.29 -10.92 21.72
CA PRO A 142 -11.28 -10.04 20.56
C PRO A 142 -9.90 -10.04 19.88
N PRO A 143 -9.82 -10.16 18.55
CA PRO A 143 -8.54 -10.13 17.87
C PRO A 143 -7.90 -8.75 18.02
N ALA A 144 -6.57 -8.71 18.10
CA ALA A 144 -5.84 -7.45 18.05
C ALA A 144 -5.96 -6.83 16.65
N VAL A 145 -6.23 -5.53 16.59
CA VAL A 145 -6.42 -4.79 15.35
C VAL A 145 -5.38 -3.70 15.21
N ALA A 146 -4.68 -3.70 14.09
CA ALA A 146 -3.77 -2.64 13.69
C ALA A 146 -4.26 -1.94 12.42
N THR A 147 -3.88 -0.68 12.25
CA THR A 147 -4.14 0.11 11.05
C THR A 147 -2.86 0.71 10.51
N VAL A 148 -2.89 1.13 9.25
CA VAL A 148 -1.69 1.58 8.53
C VAL A 148 -1.41 3.08 8.66
N SER A 149 -2.27 3.84 9.33
CA SER A 149 -2.07 5.26 9.61
C SER A 149 -2.98 5.75 10.74
N ALA A 150 -2.70 6.91 11.30
CA ALA A 150 -3.57 7.54 12.27
C ALA A 150 -4.91 7.98 11.64
N SER A 151 -4.91 8.34 10.37
CA SER A 151 -6.13 8.62 9.61
C SER A 151 -7.03 7.39 9.53
N GLN A 152 -6.49 6.25 9.17
CA GLN A 152 -7.20 4.97 9.16
C GLN A 152 -7.68 4.58 10.56
N ALA A 153 -6.83 4.75 11.59
CA ALA A 153 -7.21 4.47 12.96
C ALA A 153 -8.42 5.30 13.42
N ARG A 154 -8.48 6.59 13.05
CA ARG A 154 -9.66 7.44 13.36
C ARG A 154 -10.93 6.93 12.69
N ALA A 155 -10.85 6.48 11.44
CA ALA A 155 -11.98 5.93 10.72
C ALA A 155 -12.45 4.59 11.34
N TRP A 156 -11.52 3.67 11.56
CA TRP A 156 -11.83 2.34 12.11
C TRP A 156 -12.31 2.38 13.58
N ARG A 157 -11.84 3.32 14.38
CA ARG A 157 -12.31 3.49 15.79
C ARG A 157 -13.79 3.83 15.92
N GLN A 158 -14.46 4.17 14.83
CA GLN A 158 -15.91 4.36 14.81
C GLN A 158 -16.67 3.02 14.77
N VAL A 159 -16.01 1.93 14.42
CA VAL A 159 -16.63 0.60 14.21
C VAL A 159 -15.96 -0.53 14.98
N THR A 160 -14.70 -0.38 15.40
CA THR A 160 -13.98 -1.38 16.19
C THR A 160 -12.89 -0.74 17.05
N HIS A 161 -12.35 -1.52 18.02
CA HIS A 161 -11.13 -1.12 18.72
C HIS A 161 -9.91 -1.20 17.79
N VAL A 162 -8.95 -0.29 17.99
CA VAL A 162 -7.67 -0.27 17.26
C VAL A 162 -6.54 -0.23 18.27
N ASP A 163 -5.75 -1.31 18.36
CA ASP A 163 -4.69 -1.53 19.34
C ASP A 163 -3.38 -0.85 18.93
N ALA A 164 -3.12 -0.76 17.62
CA ALA A 164 -1.87 -0.21 17.11
C ALA A 164 -2.05 0.53 15.78
N VAL A 165 -1.13 1.46 15.53
CA VAL A 165 -0.90 2.05 14.21
C VAL A 165 0.48 1.58 13.73
N LEU A 166 0.52 0.86 12.62
CA LEU A 166 1.70 0.24 12.03
C LEU A 166 1.88 0.73 10.59
N PRO A 167 2.47 1.91 10.36
CA PRO A 167 2.60 2.48 9.03
C PRO A 167 3.48 1.59 8.12
N PRO A 168 3.11 1.40 6.84
CA PRO A 168 3.92 0.67 5.87
C PRO A 168 5.06 1.55 5.36
N LEU A 169 6.08 1.77 6.21
CA LEU A 169 7.23 2.60 5.92
C LEU A 169 8.14 1.93 4.88
N VAL A 170 9.04 2.70 4.28
CA VAL A 170 9.78 2.30 3.09
C VAL A 170 11.26 2.02 3.39
N PRO A 171 11.93 1.10 2.67
CA PRO A 171 13.32 0.73 2.93
C PRO A 171 14.28 1.81 2.43
N THR A 172 14.37 2.94 3.11
CA THR A 172 15.12 4.12 2.66
C THR A 172 16.57 3.78 2.31
N ALA A 173 17.23 2.93 3.09
CA ALA A 173 18.61 2.50 2.84
C ALA A 173 18.80 1.78 1.48
N SER A 174 17.76 1.15 0.95
CA SER A 174 17.77 0.44 -0.33
C SER A 174 17.36 1.33 -1.51
N ILE A 175 16.81 2.52 -1.25
CA ILE A 175 16.32 3.45 -2.26
C ILE A 175 17.44 4.40 -2.66
N ALA A 176 17.90 4.27 -3.92
CA ALA A 176 18.82 5.23 -4.50
C ALA A 176 18.14 6.59 -4.68
N TRP A 177 18.86 7.67 -4.38
CA TRP A 177 18.33 9.03 -4.48
C TRP A 177 19.30 9.98 -5.18
N SER A 178 18.83 11.14 -5.60
CA SER A 178 19.65 12.14 -6.28
C SER A 178 19.52 13.49 -5.60
N ARG A 179 20.66 14.16 -5.42
CA ARG A 179 20.74 15.57 -5.00
C ARG A 179 20.47 16.53 -6.15
N SER A 180 20.73 16.07 -7.39
CA SER A 180 20.57 16.92 -8.58
C SER A 180 19.10 17.15 -8.90
N PRO A 181 18.73 18.34 -9.36
CA PRO A 181 17.39 18.60 -9.85
C PRO A 181 17.03 17.60 -10.95
N GLY A 182 15.80 17.11 -10.88
CA GLY A 182 15.23 16.26 -11.93
C GLY A 182 14.56 17.07 -13.04
N ALA A 183 13.95 16.37 -14.00
CA ALA A 183 13.17 16.98 -15.07
C ALA A 183 11.82 16.27 -15.20
N GLY A 184 10.76 17.02 -15.55
CA GLY A 184 9.43 16.48 -15.74
C GLY A 184 8.78 15.92 -14.47
N ALA A 185 7.64 15.30 -14.68
CA ALA A 185 6.87 14.68 -13.62
C ALA A 185 6.84 13.15 -13.77
N VAL A 186 6.64 12.44 -12.67
CA VAL A 186 6.38 11.00 -12.66
C VAL A 186 5.08 10.71 -11.90
N PHE A 187 4.31 9.78 -12.42
CA PHE A 187 3.24 9.09 -11.70
C PHE A 187 3.60 7.59 -11.62
N GLY A 188 3.38 6.99 -10.45
CA GLY A 188 3.54 5.54 -10.24
C GLY A 188 2.34 4.97 -9.50
N GLY A 189 1.60 4.06 -10.15
CA GLY A 189 0.44 3.41 -9.56
C GLY A 189 -0.44 2.71 -10.58
N ARG A 190 -1.35 1.87 -10.10
CA ARG A 190 -2.34 1.19 -10.96
C ARG A 190 -3.13 2.20 -11.78
N LEU A 191 -3.44 1.85 -13.04
CA LEU A 191 -4.34 2.65 -13.86
C LEU A 191 -5.79 2.35 -13.47
N SER A 192 -6.27 3.09 -12.48
CA SER A 192 -7.60 2.99 -11.89
C SER A 192 -8.08 4.35 -11.38
N PRO A 193 -9.40 4.58 -11.26
CA PRO A 193 -9.96 5.89 -10.90
C PRO A 193 -9.40 6.43 -9.57
N GLU A 194 -9.27 5.57 -8.56
CA GLU A 194 -8.84 5.97 -7.22
C GLU A 194 -7.38 6.43 -7.15
N LYS A 195 -6.53 6.05 -8.13
CA LYS A 195 -5.11 6.43 -8.16
C LYS A 195 -4.83 7.72 -8.92
N GLY A 196 -5.74 8.16 -9.79
CA GLY A 196 -5.68 9.50 -10.36
C GLY A 196 -4.65 9.69 -11.47
N ALA A 197 -4.36 8.66 -12.28
CA ALA A 197 -3.39 8.76 -13.38
C ALA A 197 -3.80 9.80 -14.45
N ALA A 198 -5.09 9.90 -14.75
CA ALA A 198 -5.62 10.90 -15.70
C ALA A 198 -5.43 12.33 -15.16
N GLU A 199 -5.74 12.53 -13.87
CA GLU A 199 -5.52 13.79 -13.16
C GLU A 199 -4.04 14.16 -13.14
N ALA A 200 -3.13 13.21 -12.92
CA ALA A 200 -1.69 13.44 -12.97
C ALA A 200 -1.25 13.96 -14.35
N ILE A 201 -1.76 13.35 -15.44
CA ILE A 201 -1.48 13.81 -16.79
C ILE A 201 -2.02 15.23 -17.01
N ASP A 202 -3.24 15.51 -16.59
CA ASP A 202 -3.87 16.82 -16.77
C ASP A 202 -3.15 17.91 -15.96
N ILE A 203 -2.71 17.61 -14.73
CA ILE A 203 -1.88 18.49 -13.88
C ILE A 203 -0.54 18.79 -14.56
N ALA A 204 0.19 17.77 -15.01
CA ALA A 204 1.49 17.96 -15.67
C ALA A 204 1.37 18.83 -16.92
N ARG A 205 0.34 18.59 -17.73
CA ARG A 205 0.06 19.38 -18.93
C ARG A 205 -0.29 20.84 -18.60
N ALA A 206 -1.11 21.06 -17.60
CA ALA A 206 -1.45 22.42 -17.13
C ALA A 206 -0.21 23.15 -16.61
N ALA A 207 0.71 22.44 -15.95
CA ALA A 207 1.99 22.97 -15.50
C ALA A 207 3.05 23.10 -16.61
N GLY A 208 2.77 22.63 -17.84
CA GLY A 208 3.70 22.72 -18.98
C GLY A 208 4.92 21.80 -18.85
N VAL A 209 4.84 20.70 -18.07
CA VAL A 209 5.94 19.75 -17.89
C VAL A 209 5.61 18.37 -18.49
N PRO A 210 6.60 17.64 -19.04
CA PRO A 210 6.38 16.27 -19.48
C PRO A 210 6.12 15.35 -18.29
N ILE A 211 5.42 14.24 -18.55
CA ILE A 211 5.12 13.22 -17.54
C ILE A 211 5.36 11.81 -18.06
N ASP A 212 6.02 10.99 -17.23
CA ASP A 212 6.09 9.55 -17.35
C ASP A 212 5.09 8.90 -16.38
N VAL A 213 4.19 8.09 -16.90
CA VAL A 213 3.15 7.37 -16.14
C VAL A 213 3.50 5.89 -16.12
N TYR A 214 3.77 5.33 -14.94
CA TYR A 214 4.09 3.92 -14.74
C TYR A 214 2.94 3.20 -14.06
N GLY A 215 2.38 2.17 -14.70
CA GLY A 215 1.35 1.36 -14.06
C GLY A 215 0.65 0.39 -15.01
N ASP A 216 0.22 -0.73 -14.45
CA ASP A 216 -0.59 -1.69 -15.17
C ASP A 216 -2.06 -1.28 -15.18
N VAL A 217 -2.76 -1.70 -16.23
CA VAL A 217 -4.20 -1.55 -16.34
C VAL A 217 -4.88 -2.42 -15.29
N TYR A 218 -5.48 -1.77 -14.30
CA TYR A 218 -6.28 -2.44 -13.27
C TYR A 218 -7.77 -2.36 -13.57
N ASP A 219 -8.22 -1.22 -14.11
CA ASP A 219 -9.57 -1.00 -14.61
C ASP A 219 -9.51 -0.74 -16.13
N PRO A 220 -9.93 -1.73 -16.96
CA PRO A 220 -9.89 -1.59 -18.43
C PRO A 220 -10.78 -0.48 -18.97
N ASP A 221 -11.92 -0.20 -18.31
CA ASP A 221 -12.85 0.86 -18.74
C ASP A 221 -12.26 2.24 -18.45
N TYR A 222 -11.65 2.41 -17.26
CA TYR A 222 -10.91 3.62 -16.94
C TYR A 222 -9.74 3.83 -17.90
N ALA A 223 -8.93 2.80 -18.13
CA ALA A 223 -7.79 2.90 -19.04
C ALA A 223 -8.23 3.32 -20.45
N ARG A 224 -9.29 2.72 -20.97
CA ARG A 224 -9.83 3.07 -22.30
C ARG A 224 -10.40 4.47 -22.33
N ALA A 225 -11.23 4.84 -21.35
CA ALA A 225 -11.98 6.10 -21.34
C ALA A 225 -11.13 7.30 -20.92
N GLN A 226 -10.19 7.13 -19.98
CA GLN A 226 -9.46 8.23 -19.36
C GLN A 226 -7.98 8.29 -19.81
N ILE A 227 -7.29 7.17 -19.92
CA ILE A 227 -5.88 7.14 -20.31
C ILE A 227 -5.74 7.13 -21.84
N GLY A 228 -6.57 6.37 -22.55
CA GLY A 228 -6.55 6.28 -24.01
C GLY A 228 -6.47 7.64 -24.71
N PRO A 229 -7.37 8.60 -24.44
CA PRO A 229 -7.33 9.92 -25.07
C PRO A 229 -6.11 10.79 -24.70
N ARG A 230 -5.41 10.45 -23.61
CA ARG A 230 -4.31 11.25 -23.08
C ARG A 230 -2.93 10.71 -23.43
N ARG A 231 -2.81 9.40 -23.72
CA ARG A 231 -1.53 8.73 -23.92
C ARG A 231 -0.69 9.25 -25.09
N ASP A 232 -1.36 9.76 -26.11
CA ASP A 232 -0.73 10.25 -27.33
C ASP A 232 -0.56 11.78 -27.35
N LEU A 233 -0.86 12.44 -26.21
CA LEU A 233 -0.67 13.89 -26.08
C LEU A 233 0.84 14.23 -25.97
N PRO A 234 1.28 15.37 -26.52
CA PRO A 234 2.66 15.79 -26.41
C PRO A 234 3.15 15.86 -24.96
N GLY A 235 4.32 15.28 -24.71
CA GLY A 235 4.92 15.27 -23.35
C GLY A 235 4.37 14.19 -22.43
N VAL A 236 3.49 13.31 -22.87
CA VAL A 236 2.97 12.18 -22.08
C VAL A 236 3.59 10.87 -22.57
N THR A 237 4.13 10.09 -21.66
CA THR A 237 4.60 8.72 -21.94
C THR A 237 3.97 7.77 -20.92
N VAL A 238 3.28 6.74 -21.42
CA VAL A 238 2.66 5.72 -20.57
C VAL A 238 3.43 4.42 -20.67
N HIS A 239 3.94 3.95 -19.55
CA HIS A 239 4.72 2.72 -19.41
C HIS A 239 3.88 1.65 -18.69
N PRO A 240 4.13 0.37 -18.92
CA PRO A 240 3.59 -0.70 -18.08
C PRO A 240 4.12 -0.59 -16.66
N GLY A 241 3.59 -1.41 -15.76
CA GLY A 241 4.17 -1.60 -14.44
C GLY A 241 5.61 -2.10 -14.53
N VAL A 242 6.45 -1.58 -13.69
CA VAL A 242 7.89 -1.91 -13.64
C VAL A 242 8.29 -2.32 -12.21
N PRO A 243 9.38 -3.10 -12.04
CA PRO A 243 9.91 -3.38 -10.73
C PRO A 243 10.14 -2.10 -9.91
N ARG A 244 9.90 -2.16 -8.60
CA ARG A 244 9.99 -0.99 -7.70
C ARG A 244 11.32 -0.23 -7.84
N ALA A 245 12.45 -0.94 -7.96
CA ALA A 245 13.76 -0.31 -8.14
C ALA A 245 13.85 0.55 -9.42
N SER A 246 13.18 0.14 -10.49
CA SER A 246 13.08 0.92 -11.73
C SER A 246 12.20 2.16 -11.56
N LEU A 247 11.08 2.02 -10.86
CA LEU A 247 10.20 3.16 -10.52
C LEU A 247 10.94 4.16 -9.61
N TRP A 248 11.67 3.70 -8.59
CA TRP A 248 12.50 4.57 -7.76
C TRP A 248 13.56 5.33 -8.57
N THR A 249 14.17 4.66 -9.56
CA THR A 249 15.11 5.31 -10.49
C THR A 249 14.43 6.42 -11.30
N ALA A 250 13.21 6.18 -11.79
CA ALA A 250 12.43 7.19 -12.49
C ALA A 250 12.06 8.35 -11.56
N MET A 251 11.58 8.06 -10.35
CA MET A 251 11.29 9.07 -9.33
C MET A 251 12.53 9.92 -8.99
N ALA A 252 13.70 9.28 -8.79
CA ALA A 252 14.94 10.01 -8.49
C ALA A 252 15.39 10.96 -9.59
N ARG A 253 14.99 10.74 -10.85
CA ARG A 253 15.28 11.57 -12.02
C ARG A 253 14.21 12.62 -12.30
N ALA A 254 13.05 12.53 -11.71
CA ALA A 254 11.94 13.46 -11.89
C ALA A 254 12.15 14.74 -11.08
N ALA A 255 11.57 15.85 -11.53
CA ALA A 255 11.48 17.08 -10.76
C ALA A 255 10.41 16.96 -9.65
N VAL A 256 9.33 16.22 -9.93
CA VAL A 256 8.19 16.06 -9.01
C VAL A 256 7.51 14.72 -9.25
N VAL A 257 6.97 14.13 -8.18
CA VAL A 257 6.01 13.02 -8.28
C VAL A 257 4.59 13.58 -8.09
N LEU A 258 3.69 13.23 -9.02
CA LEU A 258 2.28 13.60 -8.94
C LEU A 258 1.48 12.45 -8.34
N TYR A 259 0.73 12.74 -7.27
CA TYR A 259 -0.04 11.76 -6.52
C TYR A 259 -1.48 12.25 -6.23
N PRO A 260 -2.27 12.55 -7.27
CA PRO A 260 -3.61 13.13 -7.15
C PRO A 260 -4.68 12.05 -6.92
N VAL A 261 -4.56 11.29 -5.83
CA VAL A 261 -5.48 10.20 -5.50
C VAL A 261 -6.91 10.69 -5.30
N GLY A 262 -7.88 9.92 -5.82
CA GLY A 262 -9.30 10.23 -5.77
C GLY A 262 -10.03 9.70 -4.52
N TRP A 263 -9.36 8.94 -3.65
CA TRP A 263 -9.91 8.32 -2.46
C TRP A 263 -9.15 8.70 -1.19
N ASP A 264 -9.67 8.35 -0.03
CA ASP A 264 -8.96 8.53 1.22
C ASP A 264 -7.83 7.51 1.33
N GLU A 265 -6.64 7.93 0.88
CA GLU A 265 -5.45 7.08 0.79
C GLU A 265 -5.06 6.53 2.17
N PRO A 266 -4.99 5.20 2.33
CA PRO A 266 -4.69 4.59 3.62
C PRO A 266 -3.34 4.99 4.21
N PHE A 267 -2.31 5.14 3.35
CA PHE A 267 -0.99 5.61 3.75
C PHE A 267 -0.32 6.47 2.67
N GLY A 268 -0.08 5.93 1.47
CA GLY A 268 0.60 6.64 0.38
C GLY A 268 2.06 6.23 0.22
N MET A 269 2.32 4.93 0.05
CA MET A 269 3.68 4.41 -0.11
C MET A 269 4.44 5.07 -1.25
N ALA A 270 3.81 5.32 -2.41
CA ALA A 270 4.48 5.97 -3.54
C ALA A 270 4.94 7.41 -3.20
N ALA A 271 4.19 8.13 -2.35
CA ALA A 271 4.61 9.44 -1.84
C ALA A 271 5.79 9.33 -0.86
N ALA A 272 5.83 8.28 -0.04
CA ALA A 272 6.97 8.01 0.85
C ALA A 272 8.23 7.62 0.05
N GLU A 273 8.07 6.75 -0.96
CA GLU A 273 9.14 6.32 -1.87
C GLU A 273 9.72 7.50 -2.67
N ALA A 274 8.86 8.40 -3.16
CA ALA A 274 9.30 9.62 -3.84
C ALA A 274 10.21 10.48 -2.97
N GLN A 275 9.82 10.70 -1.72
CA GLN A 275 10.63 11.47 -0.77
C GLN A 275 11.94 10.75 -0.44
N ALA A 276 11.93 9.42 -0.31
CA ALA A 276 13.14 8.61 -0.14
C ALA A 276 14.08 8.72 -1.37
N CYS A 277 13.54 8.91 -2.59
CA CYS A 277 14.30 9.22 -3.80
C CYS A 277 14.84 10.68 -3.83
N GLY A 278 14.49 11.49 -2.83
CA GLY A 278 14.79 12.91 -2.79
C GLY A 278 13.87 13.76 -3.66
N THR A 279 12.73 13.24 -4.08
CA THR A 279 11.83 13.92 -5.02
C THR A 279 10.58 14.43 -4.30
N PRO A 280 10.27 15.74 -4.43
CA PRO A 280 9.07 16.30 -3.82
C PRO A 280 7.80 15.77 -4.46
N VAL A 281 6.70 15.82 -3.70
CA VAL A 281 5.40 15.29 -4.11
C VAL A 281 4.36 16.39 -4.20
N VAL A 282 3.56 16.40 -5.26
CA VAL A 282 2.31 17.18 -5.33
C VAL A 282 1.15 16.20 -5.28
N ALA A 283 0.27 16.36 -4.28
CA ALA A 283 -0.81 15.43 -4.03
C ALA A 283 -2.11 16.15 -3.62
N PHE A 284 -3.25 15.50 -3.85
CA PHE A 284 -4.49 15.92 -3.21
C PHE A 284 -4.46 15.59 -1.72
N ARG A 285 -4.98 16.49 -0.88
CA ARG A 285 -5.05 16.31 0.56
C ARG A 285 -6.16 15.32 0.91
N ARG A 286 -5.82 14.03 0.93
CA ARG A 286 -6.75 12.93 1.22
C ARG A 286 -6.13 11.85 2.10
N GLY A 287 -6.96 11.32 3.01
CA GLY A 287 -6.58 10.20 3.87
C GLY A 287 -5.35 10.51 4.75
N ALA A 288 -4.33 9.69 4.63
CA ALA A 288 -3.11 9.78 5.44
C ALA A 288 -2.01 10.67 4.82
N LEU A 289 -2.25 11.36 3.71
CA LEU A 289 -1.17 12.09 3.03
C LEU A 289 -0.61 13.26 3.85
N ASP A 290 -1.36 13.81 4.82
CA ASP A 290 -0.84 14.76 5.82
C ASP A 290 0.16 14.12 6.80
N GLU A 291 0.15 12.81 6.94
CA GLU A 291 1.09 12.05 7.80
C GLU A 291 2.40 11.73 7.06
N VAL A 292 2.36 11.73 5.72
CA VAL A 292 3.48 11.34 4.86
C VAL A 292 4.21 12.56 4.28
N ILE A 293 3.46 13.59 3.86
CA ILE A 293 4.00 14.76 3.16
C ILE A 293 4.03 15.96 4.10
N ALA A 294 5.22 16.45 4.41
CA ALA A 294 5.39 17.72 5.13
C ALA A 294 5.15 18.89 4.15
N HIS A 295 3.91 19.44 4.16
CA HIS A 295 3.48 20.50 3.25
C HIS A 295 4.43 21.70 3.25
N GLY A 296 4.85 22.14 2.06
CA GLY A 296 5.82 23.21 1.85
C GLY A 296 7.28 22.83 2.12
N ARG A 297 7.56 21.63 2.62
CA ARG A 297 8.93 21.16 2.94
C ARG A 297 9.34 19.94 2.10
N THR A 298 8.46 18.99 1.90
CA THR A 298 8.74 17.77 1.10
C THR A 298 7.76 17.60 -0.06
N GLY A 299 6.83 18.52 -0.20
CA GLY A 299 5.81 18.51 -1.23
C GLY A 299 4.68 19.48 -0.92
N PHE A 300 3.66 19.44 -1.76
CA PHE A 300 2.46 20.26 -1.60
C PHE A 300 1.21 19.40 -1.57
N LEU A 301 0.37 19.66 -0.58
CA LEU A 301 -0.97 19.10 -0.46
C LEU A 301 -1.98 20.18 -0.88
N VAL A 302 -2.75 19.90 -1.92
CA VAL A 302 -3.75 20.80 -2.49
C VAL A 302 -5.17 20.25 -2.27
N PRO A 303 -6.22 21.09 -2.36
CA PRO A 303 -7.60 20.60 -2.24
C PRO A 303 -7.89 19.49 -3.26
N PRO A 304 -8.66 18.46 -2.87
CA PRO A 304 -9.06 17.40 -3.79
C PRO A 304 -9.78 17.93 -5.03
N GLY A 305 -9.31 17.53 -6.23
CA GLY A 305 -9.89 17.93 -7.50
C GLY A 305 -9.48 19.33 -7.99
N ASP A 306 -8.70 20.08 -7.23
CA ASP A 306 -8.21 21.40 -7.65
C ASP A 306 -6.97 21.25 -8.54
N LEU A 307 -7.22 20.95 -9.84
CA LEU A 307 -6.15 20.78 -10.83
C LEU A 307 -5.34 22.06 -11.05
N PRO A 308 -5.94 23.27 -11.10
CA PRO A 308 -5.18 24.52 -11.19
C PRO A 308 -4.18 24.68 -10.02
N ALA A 309 -4.65 24.53 -8.77
CA ALA A 309 -3.78 24.63 -7.62
C ALA A 309 -2.67 23.56 -7.62
N ALA A 310 -2.97 22.35 -8.11
CA ALA A 310 -1.97 21.29 -8.28
C ALA A 310 -0.92 21.64 -9.36
N ALA A 311 -1.33 22.25 -10.47
CA ALA A 311 -0.42 22.69 -11.52
C ALA A 311 0.51 23.83 -11.03
N ASP A 312 -0.03 24.79 -10.29
CA ASP A 312 0.78 25.86 -9.66
C ASP A 312 1.78 25.27 -8.66
N ALA A 313 1.37 24.25 -7.89
CA ALA A 313 2.22 23.58 -6.92
C ALA A 313 3.37 22.78 -7.58
N VAL A 314 3.28 22.38 -8.84
CA VAL A 314 4.37 21.71 -9.59
C VAL A 314 5.59 22.65 -9.71
N ALA A 315 5.37 23.90 -10.08
CA ALA A 315 6.46 24.88 -10.16
C ALA A 315 7.10 25.12 -8.80
N ALA A 316 6.29 25.32 -7.76
CA ALA A 316 6.78 25.50 -6.39
C ALA A 316 7.51 24.25 -5.84
N ALA A 317 7.09 23.05 -6.22
CA ALA A 317 7.74 21.81 -5.83
C ALA A 317 9.17 21.68 -6.36
N SER A 318 9.46 22.25 -7.54
CA SER A 318 10.81 22.22 -8.12
C SER A 318 11.85 22.99 -7.29
N GLU A 319 11.41 23.91 -6.43
CA GLU A 319 12.26 24.70 -5.51
C GLU A 319 12.51 23.98 -4.17
N ILE A 320 11.82 22.85 -3.91
CA ILE A 320 12.01 22.10 -2.68
C ILE A 320 13.37 21.39 -2.69
N SER A 321 14.08 21.50 -1.55
CA SER A 321 15.36 20.84 -1.35
C SER A 321 15.22 19.31 -1.39
N ARG A 322 15.83 18.67 -2.37
CA ARG A 322 15.85 17.18 -2.49
C ARG A 322 16.48 16.50 -1.25
N PRO A 323 17.60 17.01 -0.69
CA PRO A 323 18.07 16.54 0.61
C PRO A 323 17.02 16.62 1.71
N ALA A 324 16.21 17.69 1.78
CA ALA A 324 15.16 17.79 2.81
C ALA A 324 14.07 16.72 2.65
N CYS A 325 13.73 16.33 1.41
CA CYS A 325 12.83 15.19 1.17
C CYS A 325 13.45 13.88 1.68
N ARG A 326 14.72 13.63 1.35
CA ARG A 326 15.45 12.44 1.79
C ARG A 326 15.59 12.40 3.31
N ASP A 327 16.02 13.47 3.94
CA ASP A 327 16.19 13.57 5.40
C ASP A 327 14.85 13.31 6.11
N HIS A 328 13.74 13.82 5.55
CA HIS A 328 12.42 13.56 6.09
C HIS A 328 12.04 12.07 5.98
N ALA A 329 12.31 11.46 4.83
CA ALA A 329 12.02 10.04 4.63
C ALA A 329 12.84 9.17 5.61
N GLU A 330 14.12 9.43 5.78
CA GLU A 330 14.98 8.71 6.73
C GLU A 330 14.53 8.91 8.18
N ALA A 331 14.11 10.12 8.54
CA ALA A 331 13.70 10.42 9.91
C ALA A 331 12.31 9.92 10.28
N HIS A 332 11.37 9.81 9.32
CA HIS A 332 9.95 9.60 9.63
C HIS A 332 9.27 8.48 8.84
N LEU A 333 9.87 8.02 7.74
CA LEU A 333 9.26 7.06 6.82
C LEU A 333 10.12 5.79 6.62
N ASP A 334 11.15 5.59 7.46
CA ASP A 334 12.07 4.47 7.32
C ASP A 334 11.51 3.16 7.87
N LEU A 335 11.64 2.08 7.10
CA LEU A 335 11.16 0.74 7.40
C LEU A 335 11.61 0.22 8.79
N GLU A 336 12.81 0.58 9.26
CA GLU A 336 13.31 0.10 10.55
C GLU A 336 12.42 0.56 11.73
N GLN A 337 11.74 1.70 11.60
CA GLN A 337 10.80 2.18 12.62
C GLN A 337 9.54 1.30 12.68
N THR A 338 9.05 0.87 11.51
CA THR A 338 7.88 -0.01 11.46
C THR A 338 8.22 -1.42 11.94
N LEU A 339 9.40 -1.95 11.60
CA LEU A 339 9.89 -3.24 12.11
C LEU A 339 9.92 -3.22 13.64
N ALA A 340 10.52 -2.20 14.25
CA ALA A 340 10.57 -2.05 15.69
C ALA A 340 9.17 -1.91 16.32
N ALA A 341 8.22 -1.26 15.62
CA ALA A 341 6.83 -1.15 16.10
C ALA A 341 6.10 -2.50 16.07
N HIS A 342 6.33 -3.32 15.05
CA HIS A 342 5.79 -4.68 14.96
C HIS A 342 6.35 -5.58 16.07
N GLU A 343 7.66 -5.56 16.29
CA GLU A 343 8.30 -6.32 17.38
C GLU A 343 7.71 -5.94 18.74
N ARG A 344 7.55 -4.64 19.02
CA ARG A 344 6.91 -4.19 20.27
C ARG A 344 5.45 -4.65 20.40
N LEU A 345 4.70 -4.71 19.31
CA LEU A 345 3.34 -5.24 19.34
C LEU A 345 3.37 -6.73 19.65
N TYR A 346 4.20 -7.51 18.94
CA TYR A 346 4.30 -8.96 19.12
C TYR A 346 4.74 -9.32 20.55
N GLN A 347 5.72 -8.61 21.10
CA GLN A 347 6.16 -8.80 22.48
C GLN A 347 5.02 -8.58 23.49
N ARG A 348 4.17 -7.57 23.29
CA ARG A 348 3.01 -7.36 24.17
C ARG A 348 1.93 -8.45 24.07
N MET A 349 1.86 -9.12 22.92
CA MET A 349 0.87 -10.19 22.68
C MET A 349 1.34 -11.54 23.18
N THR A 350 2.65 -11.74 23.32
CA THR A 350 3.24 -13.03 23.75
C THR A 350 3.60 -13.05 25.24
N GLY A 351 3.46 -11.94 25.98
CA GLY A 351 3.71 -11.83 27.41
C GLY A 351 5.13 -11.46 27.70
#